data_501cc17ae54e61994b11491669eaf3c3
#
_entry.id   501cc17ae54e61994b11491669eaf3c3
#
_cell.length_a   1.000
_cell.length_b   1.000
_cell.length_c   1.000
_cell.angle_alpha   90.00
_cell.angle_beta   90.00
_cell.angle_gamma   90.00
#
_symmetry.space_group_name_H-M   'P 1'
#
loop_
_entity.id
_entity.type
_entity.pdbx_description
1 polymer ?
#
loop_
_entity_poly.entity_id
_entity_poly.type
_entity_poly.pdbx_seq_one_letter_code
_entity_poly.pdbx_strand_id
1 'polypeptide(L)'
;MDLGLAGAAVCVQGGSKGMGRAAAECFAADGARVAIMARGREALDETVTRLRELGSPDAVGIAVDAADGASIIDGFAEIGARWGELNSLVCAVGPDVSQLPWDQVSDAQFQDAFTIGALSAVRSARAALPLLRAAGWARIVNLAAMSSRSQGFGLIEYTAAKAALVSITKNLSLELAADGILANTVSPGTYVSDQMVRHIETLPADAGVSADDPTSVMRYISEFFGVRADLGRAGIPSDIGPVICFLASARNTYTTGANVNVDGGSNFFA
;
A
#
# COMPACT_ATOMS: atom_id res chain seq x y z
N MET A 1 -16.75 -4.52 -14.90
CA MET A 1 -17.45 -5.08 -13.68
C MET A 1 -17.74 -3.90 -12.77
N ASP A 2 -18.96 -3.70 -12.36
CA ASP A 2 -19.29 -2.70 -11.35
C ASP A 2 -18.78 -3.18 -9.98
N LEU A 3 -17.88 -2.44 -9.36
CA LEU A 3 -17.30 -2.75 -8.04
C LEU A 3 -18.17 -2.25 -6.87
N GLY A 4 -19.24 -1.51 -7.14
CA GLY A 4 -20.11 -0.93 -6.13
C GLY A 4 -19.41 0.15 -5.31
N LEU A 5 -18.55 0.93 -5.96
CA LEU A 5 -17.72 1.98 -5.33
C LEU A 5 -18.32 3.39 -5.52
N ALA A 6 -19.30 3.56 -6.41
CA ALA A 6 -19.91 4.86 -6.63
C ALA A 6 -20.45 5.44 -5.32
N GLY A 7 -19.96 6.61 -4.92
CA GLY A 7 -20.32 7.31 -3.67
C GLY A 7 -19.71 6.70 -2.39
N ALA A 8 -19.03 5.56 -2.46
CA ALA A 8 -18.34 4.96 -1.30
C ALA A 8 -17.23 5.88 -0.77
N ALA A 9 -17.05 5.95 0.53
CA ALA A 9 -15.96 6.68 1.17
C ALA A 9 -14.73 5.80 1.29
N VAL A 10 -13.61 6.23 0.72
CA VAL A 10 -12.34 5.47 0.69
C VAL A 10 -11.21 6.32 1.22
N CYS A 11 -10.36 5.76 2.08
CA CYS A 11 -9.11 6.38 2.52
C CYS A 11 -7.91 5.56 2.05
N VAL A 12 -6.94 6.23 1.41
CA VAL A 12 -5.65 5.61 1.03
C VAL A 12 -4.51 6.31 1.76
N GLN A 13 -4.00 5.69 2.81
CA GLN A 13 -2.78 6.12 3.49
C GLN A 13 -1.57 5.76 2.62
N GLY A 14 -0.74 6.74 2.29
CA GLY A 14 0.30 6.61 1.27
C GLY A 14 -0.24 6.79 -0.16
N GLY A 15 -1.39 7.48 -0.31
CA GLY A 15 -2.11 7.63 -1.59
C GLY A 15 -1.57 8.69 -2.54
N SER A 16 -0.52 9.44 -2.18
CA SER A 16 -0.01 10.53 -3.03
C SER A 16 0.95 10.11 -4.13
N LYS A 17 1.49 8.87 -4.08
CA LYS A 17 2.50 8.38 -5.03
C LYS A 17 2.40 6.86 -5.22
N GLY A 18 3.05 6.36 -6.28
CA GLY A 18 3.28 4.94 -6.52
C GLY A 18 2.02 4.07 -6.50
N MET A 19 2.10 2.92 -5.84
CA MET A 19 1.00 1.94 -5.78
C MET A 19 -0.25 2.44 -5.04
N GLY A 20 -0.05 3.26 -3.99
CA GLY A 20 -1.16 3.89 -3.28
C GLY A 20 -1.92 4.89 -4.14
N ARG A 21 -1.21 5.73 -4.92
CA ARG A 21 -1.83 6.65 -5.89
C ARG A 21 -2.58 5.87 -6.97
N ALA A 22 -2.00 4.81 -7.51
CA ALA A 22 -2.67 3.99 -8.53
C ALA A 22 -3.98 3.37 -8.00
N ALA A 23 -4.00 2.93 -6.73
CA ALA A 23 -5.24 2.49 -6.10
C ALA A 23 -6.25 3.64 -5.93
N ALA A 24 -5.81 4.81 -5.46
CA ALA A 24 -6.66 5.98 -5.31
C ALA A 24 -7.28 6.43 -6.64
N GLU A 25 -6.51 6.38 -7.72
CA GLU A 25 -6.98 6.68 -9.08
C GLU A 25 -8.05 5.67 -9.57
N CYS A 26 -7.87 4.37 -9.28
CA CYS A 26 -8.89 3.36 -9.57
C CYS A 26 -10.20 3.61 -8.82
N PHE A 27 -10.14 3.95 -7.52
CA PHE A 27 -11.33 4.32 -6.74
C PHE A 27 -12.03 5.55 -7.29
N ALA A 28 -11.26 6.57 -7.69
CA ALA A 28 -11.79 7.80 -8.26
C ALA A 28 -12.51 7.53 -9.59
N ALA A 29 -11.93 6.71 -10.47
CA ALA A 29 -12.51 6.32 -11.75
C ALA A 29 -13.85 5.56 -11.60
N ASP A 30 -14.01 4.82 -10.50
CA ASP A 30 -15.25 4.13 -10.15
C ASP A 30 -16.24 5.02 -9.33
N GLY A 31 -15.97 6.33 -9.22
CA GLY A 31 -16.86 7.31 -8.61
C GLY A 31 -16.89 7.32 -7.08
N ALA A 32 -15.84 6.82 -6.42
CA ALA A 32 -15.71 6.89 -4.97
C ALA A 32 -15.35 8.31 -4.49
N ARG A 33 -15.76 8.65 -3.25
CA ARG A 33 -15.20 9.75 -2.47
C ARG A 33 -13.84 9.31 -1.94
N VAL A 34 -12.75 10.01 -2.25
CA VAL A 34 -11.40 9.54 -1.96
C VAL A 34 -10.64 10.52 -1.06
N ALA A 35 -10.26 10.07 0.13
CA ALA A 35 -9.27 10.73 0.97
C ALA A 35 -7.91 10.07 0.73
N ILE A 36 -6.87 10.87 0.53
CA ILE A 36 -5.49 10.41 0.51
C ILE A 36 -4.70 11.03 1.66
N MET A 37 -3.91 10.20 2.35
CA MET A 37 -3.06 10.64 3.45
C MET A 37 -1.58 10.49 3.07
N ALA A 38 -0.79 11.55 3.22
CA ALA A 38 0.66 11.54 3.02
C ALA A 38 1.30 12.76 3.68
N ARG A 39 2.65 12.82 3.75
CA ARG A 39 3.36 13.95 4.38
C ARG A 39 3.44 15.20 3.50
N GLY A 40 3.63 15.02 2.20
CA GLY A 40 3.94 16.10 1.26
C GLY A 40 2.68 16.78 0.72
N ARG A 41 2.49 18.07 1.04
CA ARG A 41 1.33 18.84 0.64
C ARG A 41 1.20 18.96 -0.89
N GLU A 42 2.28 19.30 -1.59
CA GLU A 42 2.30 19.45 -3.04
C GLU A 42 1.83 18.18 -3.76
N ALA A 43 2.38 17.02 -3.41
CA ALA A 43 1.99 15.72 -3.99
C ALA A 43 0.53 15.34 -3.64
N LEU A 44 0.01 15.77 -2.48
CA LEU A 44 -1.38 15.61 -2.12
C LEU A 44 -2.28 16.45 -3.03
N ASP A 45 -1.96 17.74 -3.21
CA ASP A 45 -2.78 18.67 -3.98
C ASP A 45 -2.82 18.29 -5.48
N GLU A 46 -1.66 17.88 -6.04
CA GLU A 46 -1.57 17.32 -7.39
C GLU A 46 -2.46 16.09 -7.55
N THR A 47 -2.33 15.14 -6.62
CA THR A 47 -3.09 13.88 -6.69
C THR A 47 -4.59 14.15 -6.51
N VAL A 48 -5.01 15.02 -5.60
CA VAL A 48 -6.42 15.39 -5.42
C VAL A 48 -7.01 15.97 -6.71
N THR A 49 -6.26 16.82 -7.40
CA THR A 49 -6.68 17.38 -8.70
C THR A 49 -6.92 16.22 -9.69
N ARG A 50 -5.97 15.30 -9.77
CA ARG A 50 -6.09 14.12 -10.65
C ARG A 50 -7.27 13.22 -10.30
N LEU A 51 -7.54 12.98 -9.02
CA LEU A 51 -8.68 12.17 -8.58
C LEU A 51 -10.03 12.76 -8.99
N ARG A 52 -10.16 14.09 -8.94
CA ARG A 52 -11.36 14.79 -9.40
C ARG A 52 -11.55 14.70 -10.91
N GLU A 53 -10.47 14.84 -11.68
CA GLU A 53 -10.48 14.64 -13.13
C GLU A 53 -10.93 13.23 -13.54
N LEU A 54 -10.56 12.22 -12.73
CA LEU A 54 -10.91 10.82 -12.96
C LEU A 54 -12.36 10.47 -12.57
N GLY A 55 -13.07 11.37 -11.89
CA GLY A 55 -14.49 11.19 -11.59
C GLY A 55 -14.84 11.05 -10.11
N SER A 56 -13.87 11.23 -9.19
CA SER A 56 -14.20 11.29 -7.76
C SER A 56 -15.13 12.49 -7.47
N PRO A 57 -16.31 12.26 -6.92
CA PRO A 57 -17.24 13.36 -6.62
C PRO A 57 -16.74 14.23 -5.45
N ASP A 58 -15.86 13.68 -4.60
CA ASP A 58 -15.24 14.39 -3.48
C ASP A 58 -13.87 13.81 -3.16
N ALA A 59 -12.79 14.53 -3.47
CA ALA A 59 -11.42 14.14 -3.19
C ALA A 59 -10.76 15.12 -2.22
N VAL A 60 -10.04 14.59 -1.20
CA VAL A 60 -9.33 15.39 -0.20
C VAL A 60 -7.93 14.81 0.08
N GLY A 61 -6.94 15.69 0.23
CA GLY A 61 -5.58 15.37 0.64
C GLY A 61 -5.33 15.84 2.09
N ILE A 62 -5.01 14.92 2.97
CA ILE A 62 -4.77 15.17 4.39
C ILE A 62 -3.30 14.95 4.70
N ALA A 63 -2.63 15.94 5.27
CA ALA A 63 -1.23 15.83 5.66
C ALA A 63 -1.12 15.00 6.94
N VAL A 64 -0.57 13.77 6.82
CA VAL A 64 -0.43 12.82 7.92
C VAL A 64 0.97 12.22 7.91
N ASP A 65 1.62 12.20 9.06
CA ASP A 65 2.81 11.39 9.29
C ASP A 65 2.40 10.02 9.82
N ALA A 66 2.69 8.97 9.05
CA ALA A 66 2.38 7.59 9.41
C ALA A 66 3.19 7.08 10.62
N ALA A 67 4.30 7.73 10.98
CA ALA A 67 5.06 7.42 12.18
C ALA A 67 4.40 7.97 13.45
N ASP A 68 3.57 9.02 13.32
CA ASP A 68 2.93 9.70 14.43
C ASP A 68 1.48 9.25 14.61
N GLY A 69 1.19 8.60 15.75
CA GLY A 69 -0.16 8.14 16.09
C GLY A 69 -1.18 9.27 16.26
N ALA A 70 -0.78 10.44 16.77
CA ALA A 70 -1.67 11.59 16.91
C ALA A 70 -2.05 12.16 15.55
N SER A 71 -1.06 12.33 14.66
CA SER A 71 -1.31 12.75 13.28
C SER A 71 -2.29 11.83 12.54
N ILE A 72 -2.18 10.51 12.75
CA ILE A 72 -3.13 9.54 12.18
C ILE A 72 -4.54 9.75 12.73
N ILE A 73 -4.69 9.92 14.05
CA ILE A 73 -5.99 10.14 14.70
C ILE A 73 -6.65 11.41 14.15
N ASP A 74 -5.91 12.51 14.06
CA ASP A 74 -6.41 13.79 13.56
C ASP A 74 -6.86 13.67 12.08
N GLY A 75 -6.09 12.93 11.26
CA GLY A 75 -6.49 12.67 9.86
C GLY A 75 -7.80 11.90 9.74
N PHE A 76 -8.05 10.88 10.58
CA PHE A 76 -9.33 10.18 10.56
C PHE A 76 -10.47 11.00 11.19
N ALA A 77 -10.18 11.90 12.14
CA ALA A 77 -11.16 12.84 12.64
C ALA A 77 -11.65 13.81 11.54
N GLU A 78 -10.74 14.26 10.65
CA GLU A 78 -11.09 15.08 9.49
C GLU A 78 -12.00 14.32 8.51
N ILE A 79 -11.70 13.04 8.22
CA ILE A 79 -12.56 12.18 7.38
C ILE A 79 -13.92 11.99 8.05
N GLY A 80 -13.95 11.75 9.35
CA GLY A 80 -15.19 11.58 10.12
C GLY A 80 -16.07 12.81 10.09
N ALA A 81 -15.48 14.00 10.27
CA ALA A 81 -16.20 15.28 10.19
C ALA A 81 -16.77 15.55 8.78
N ARG A 82 -16.08 15.06 7.74
CA ARG A 82 -16.48 15.27 6.36
C ARG A 82 -17.55 14.29 5.87
N TRP A 83 -17.43 13.01 6.19
CA TRP A 83 -18.27 11.95 5.60
C TRP A 83 -19.06 11.12 6.63
N GLY A 84 -18.64 11.08 7.88
CA GLY A 84 -19.29 10.31 8.94
C GLY A 84 -19.12 8.79 8.85
N GLU A 85 -18.60 8.28 7.75
CA GLU A 85 -18.42 6.86 7.45
C GLU A 85 -17.16 6.60 6.62
N LEU A 86 -16.69 5.35 6.59
CA LEU A 86 -15.62 4.91 5.72
C LEU A 86 -15.88 3.49 5.23
N ASN A 87 -15.99 3.28 3.93
CA ASN A 87 -16.18 1.97 3.34
C ASN A 87 -14.86 1.21 3.15
N SER A 88 -13.75 1.93 2.88
CA SER A 88 -12.49 1.25 2.61
C SER A 88 -11.30 2.02 3.19
N LEU A 89 -10.44 1.28 3.88
CA LEU A 89 -9.13 1.72 4.32
C LEU A 89 -8.05 0.95 3.57
N VAL A 90 -7.18 1.66 2.84
CA VAL A 90 -5.98 1.11 2.22
C VAL A 90 -4.75 1.68 2.90
N CYS A 91 -3.90 0.81 3.48
CA CYS A 91 -2.62 1.20 4.08
C CYS A 91 -1.50 0.82 3.11
N ALA A 92 -1.02 1.81 2.36
CA ALA A 92 0.00 1.66 1.31
C ALA A 92 1.36 2.29 1.69
N VAL A 93 1.56 2.64 2.96
CA VAL A 93 2.84 3.15 3.45
C VAL A 93 3.82 2.01 3.67
N GLY A 94 5.08 2.24 3.31
CA GLY A 94 6.18 1.31 3.56
C GLY A 94 7.36 2.03 4.19
N PRO A 95 8.18 1.33 5.00
CA PRO A 95 9.43 1.87 5.52
C PRO A 95 10.48 1.95 4.42
N ASP A 96 11.47 2.78 4.63
CA ASP A 96 12.68 2.75 3.83
C ASP A 96 13.45 1.45 4.10
N VAL A 97 14.32 1.09 3.18
CA VAL A 97 15.17 -0.11 3.24
C VAL A 97 16.61 0.33 3.44
N SER A 98 17.28 -0.22 4.45
CA SER A 98 18.67 0.13 4.74
C SER A 98 19.66 -0.42 3.73
N GLN A 99 19.36 -1.59 3.15
CA GLN A 99 20.25 -2.39 2.28
C GLN A 99 21.58 -2.77 2.97
N LEU A 100 21.60 -2.80 4.30
CA LEU A 100 22.77 -3.13 5.09
C LEU A 100 22.84 -4.65 5.38
N PRO A 101 24.03 -5.20 5.64
CA PRO A 101 24.19 -6.49 6.30
C PRO A 101 23.46 -6.48 7.66
N TRP A 102 22.91 -7.63 8.05
CA TRP A 102 22.03 -7.74 9.23
C TRP A 102 22.67 -7.24 10.53
N ASP A 103 23.97 -7.44 10.69
CA ASP A 103 24.76 -7.06 11.86
C ASP A 103 25.13 -5.55 11.90
N GLN A 104 24.80 -4.83 10.84
CA GLN A 104 24.96 -3.37 10.74
C GLN A 104 23.63 -2.61 10.84
N VAL A 105 22.50 -3.31 10.84
CA VAL A 105 21.19 -2.68 11.03
C VAL A 105 20.99 -2.41 12.51
N SER A 106 20.83 -1.14 12.88
CA SER A 106 20.64 -0.72 14.26
C SER A 106 19.23 -1.03 14.79
N ASP A 107 19.09 -1.13 16.11
CA ASP A 107 17.78 -1.27 16.78
C ASP A 107 16.82 -0.15 16.39
N ALA A 108 17.30 1.09 16.20
CA ALA A 108 16.49 2.22 15.77
C ALA A 108 15.91 2.00 14.37
N GLN A 109 16.69 1.48 13.41
CA GLN A 109 16.19 1.15 12.08
C GLN A 109 15.14 0.05 12.11
N PHE A 110 15.31 -0.98 12.97
CA PHE A 110 14.26 -1.98 13.21
C PHE A 110 12.98 -1.37 13.78
N GLN A 111 13.10 -0.48 14.78
CA GLN A 111 11.95 0.21 15.37
C GLN A 111 11.22 1.09 14.35
N ASP A 112 11.96 1.84 13.54
CA ASP A 112 11.40 2.70 12.48
C ASP A 112 10.69 1.85 11.42
N ALA A 113 11.34 0.79 10.95
CA ALA A 113 10.76 -0.13 9.98
C ALA A 113 9.46 -0.76 10.50
N PHE A 114 9.43 -1.17 11.77
CA PHE A 114 8.22 -1.73 12.38
C PHE A 114 7.15 -0.66 12.57
N THR A 115 7.52 0.55 13.01
CA THR A 115 6.59 1.67 13.21
C THR A 115 5.88 2.04 11.93
N ILE A 116 6.63 2.20 10.84
CA ILE A 116 6.08 2.57 9.53
C ILE A 116 5.44 1.36 8.83
N GLY A 117 6.12 0.20 8.84
CA GLY A 117 5.76 -0.97 8.05
C GLY A 117 4.60 -1.80 8.59
N ALA A 118 4.34 -1.74 9.91
CA ALA A 118 3.32 -2.55 10.58
C ALA A 118 2.44 -1.73 11.51
N LEU A 119 3.02 -1.00 12.48
CA LEU A 119 2.27 -0.32 13.53
C LEU A 119 1.42 0.83 12.99
N SER A 120 1.85 1.53 11.93
CA SER A 120 1.06 2.57 11.27
C SER A 120 -0.30 2.04 10.79
N ALA A 121 -0.33 0.83 10.20
CA ALA A 121 -1.58 0.20 9.74
C ALA A 121 -2.50 -0.17 10.92
N VAL A 122 -1.94 -0.64 12.04
CA VAL A 122 -2.71 -0.90 13.27
C VAL A 122 -3.33 0.39 13.81
N ARG A 123 -2.54 1.47 13.87
CA ARG A 123 -3.01 2.79 14.31
C ARG A 123 -4.13 3.31 13.42
N SER A 124 -3.94 3.20 12.09
CA SER A 124 -4.93 3.60 11.09
C SER A 124 -6.22 2.78 11.19
N ALA A 125 -6.12 1.46 11.29
CA ALA A 125 -7.29 0.59 11.45
C ALA A 125 -8.06 0.93 12.75
N ARG A 126 -7.35 1.18 13.86
CA ARG A 126 -7.95 1.58 15.14
C ARG A 126 -8.65 2.94 15.06
N ALA A 127 -8.01 3.94 14.46
CA ALA A 127 -8.59 5.28 14.31
C ALA A 127 -9.79 5.29 13.33
N ALA A 128 -9.74 4.47 12.27
CA ALA A 128 -10.81 4.33 11.30
C ALA A 128 -11.99 3.48 11.78
N LEU A 129 -11.82 2.64 12.81
CA LEU A 129 -12.80 1.62 13.20
C LEU A 129 -14.22 2.15 13.43
N PRO A 130 -14.44 3.30 14.12
CA PRO A 130 -15.78 3.84 14.27
C PRO A 130 -16.44 4.17 12.94
N LEU A 131 -15.67 4.70 11.96
CA LEU A 131 -16.15 5.07 10.64
C LEU A 131 -16.42 3.84 9.77
N LEU A 132 -15.58 2.80 9.88
CA LEU A 132 -15.77 1.52 9.20
C LEU A 132 -17.03 0.81 9.70
N ARG A 133 -17.32 0.87 11.01
CA ARG A 133 -18.55 0.32 11.61
C ARG A 133 -19.81 1.11 11.24
N ALA A 134 -19.67 2.40 10.96
CA ALA A 134 -20.80 3.24 10.56
C ALA A 134 -21.23 2.98 9.11
N ALA A 135 -20.36 2.43 8.27
CA ALA A 135 -20.67 2.14 6.87
C ALA A 135 -21.49 0.83 6.73
N GLY A 136 -22.32 0.74 5.69
CA GLY A 136 -23.12 -0.46 5.39
C GLY A 136 -22.29 -1.69 5.00
N TRP A 137 -21.04 -1.49 4.61
CA TRP A 137 -20.01 -2.51 4.34
C TRP A 137 -18.63 -1.87 4.50
N ALA A 138 -17.63 -2.63 4.95
CA ALA A 138 -16.28 -2.09 5.08
C ALA A 138 -15.18 -3.10 4.73
N ARG A 139 -14.03 -2.56 4.26
CA ARG A 139 -12.85 -3.34 3.83
C ARG A 139 -11.57 -2.66 4.31
N ILE A 140 -10.61 -3.48 4.72
CA ILE A 140 -9.24 -3.05 5.02
C ILE A 140 -8.29 -3.79 4.07
N VAL A 141 -7.43 -3.07 3.38
CA VAL A 141 -6.39 -3.64 2.52
C VAL A 141 -5.03 -3.08 2.93
N ASN A 142 -4.14 -3.95 3.37
CA ASN A 142 -2.78 -3.58 3.76
C ASN A 142 -1.77 -4.00 2.69
N LEU A 143 -0.87 -3.10 2.28
CA LEU A 143 0.22 -3.43 1.37
C LEU A 143 1.42 -3.96 2.14
N ALA A 144 1.65 -5.28 2.02
CA ALA A 144 2.85 -5.93 2.50
C ALA A 144 3.94 -5.96 1.42
N ALA A 145 4.60 -7.08 1.24
CA ALA A 145 5.56 -7.32 0.18
C ALA A 145 5.70 -8.83 -0.03
N MET A 146 6.08 -9.29 -1.23
CA MET A 146 6.38 -10.70 -1.45
C MET A 146 7.53 -11.18 -0.56
N SER A 147 8.50 -10.29 -0.27
CA SER A 147 9.62 -10.56 0.64
C SER A 147 9.22 -10.83 2.09
N SER A 148 7.94 -10.64 2.47
CA SER A 148 7.41 -11.11 3.76
C SER A 148 7.39 -12.63 3.89
N ARG A 149 7.47 -13.37 2.77
CA ARG A 149 7.47 -14.85 2.71
C ARG A 149 8.74 -15.40 2.09
N SER A 150 9.32 -14.68 1.15
CA SER A 150 10.57 -15.03 0.47
C SER A 150 11.56 -13.91 0.75
N GLN A 151 12.39 -14.10 1.78
CA GLN A 151 13.30 -13.07 2.27
C GLN A 151 14.43 -12.82 1.27
N GLY A 152 14.81 -11.55 1.12
CA GLY A 152 15.94 -11.11 0.32
C GLY A 152 17.10 -10.64 1.19
N PHE A 153 18.31 -10.67 0.65
CA PHE A 153 19.49 -10.12 1.31
C PHE A 153 19.37 -8.58 1.49
N GLY A 154 19.83 -8.07 2.63
CA GLY A 154 19.83 -6.63 2.91
C GLY A 154 18.45 -6.03 3.20
N LEU A 155 17.45 -6.86 3.54
CA LEU A 155 16.06 -6.43 3.76
C LEU A 155 15.51 -6.83 5.13
N ILE A 156 16.35 -7.13 6.11
CA ILE A 156 15.95 -7.85 7.33
C ILE A 156 14.89 -7.08 8.14
N GLU A 157 15.08 -5.78 8.38
CA GLU A 157 14.15 -4.93 9.12
C GLU A 157 12.83 -4.72 8.36
N TYR A 158 12.95 -4.54 7.04
CA TYR A 158 11.80 -4.35 6.15
C TYR A 158 10.94 -5.61 6.08
N THR A 159 11.56 -6.76 5.80
CA THR A 159 10.83 -8.03 5.65
C THR A 159 10.20 -8.48 6.96
N ALA A 160 10.87 -8.24 8.10
CA ALA A 160 10.31 -8.51 9.43
C ALA A 160 9.04 -7.68 9.67
N ALA A 161 9.09 -6.37 9.37
CA ALA A 161 7.93 -5.49 9.51
C ALA A 161 6.78 -5.89 8.58
N LYS A 162 7.07 -6.23 7.32
CA LYS A 162 6.05 -6.66 6.36
C LYS A 162 5.47 -8.05 6.67
N ALA A 163 6.25 -8.97 7.23
CA ALA A 163 5.75 -10.25 7.75
C ALA A 163 4.81 -10.04 8.96
N ALA A 164 5.19 -9.15 9.88
CA ALA A 164 4.32 -8.75 10.98
C ALA A 164 2.99 -8.17 10.48
N LEU A 165 3.00 -7.33 9.44
CA LEU A 165 1.79 -6.76 8.85
C LEU A 165 0.85 -7.83 8.28
N VAL A 166 1.39 -8.87 7.63
CA VAL A 166 0.59 -10.02 7.14
C VAL A 166 -0.09 -10.73 8.31
N SER A 167 0.66 -11.02 9.38
CA SER A 167 0.12 -11.65 10.60
C SER A 167 -0.95 -10.77 11.27
N ILE A 168 -0.68 -9.48 11.42
CA ILE A 168 -1.62 -8.50 11.96
C ILE A 168 -2.92 -8.48 11.14
N THR A 169 -2.81 -8.43 9.82
CA THR A 169 -3.99 -8.39 8.93
C THR A 169 -4.83 -9.66 9.08
N LYS A 170 -4.18 -10.82 9.22
CA LYS A 170 -4.90 -12.08 9.51
C LYS A 170 -5.66 -12.01 10.84
N ASN A 171 -5.07 -11.46 11.90
CA ASN A 171 -5.76 -11.29 13.17
C ASN A 171 -6.93 -10.29 13.05
N LEU A 172 -6.72 -9.14 12.38
CA LEU A 172 -7.81 -8.19 12.10
C LEU A 172 -8.99 -8.86 11.38
N SER A 173 -8.72 -9.77 10.43
CA SER A 173 -9.77 -10.47 9.71
C SER A 173 -10.63 -11.37 10.60
N LEU A 174 -10.06 -11.91 11.68
CA LEU A 174 -10.78 -12.73 12.65
C LEU A 174 -11.60 -11.87 13.62
N GLU A 175 -10.98 -10.80 14.15
CA GLU A 175 -11.59 -9.93 15.14
C GLU A 175 -12.72 -9.07 14.57
N LEU A 176 -12.60 -8.64 13.31
CA LEU A 176 -13.57 -7.76 12.66
C LEU A 176 -14.65 -8.49 11.85
N ALA A 177 -14.59 -9.82 11.79
CA ALA A 177 -15.56 -10.62 11.05
C ALA A 177 -17.01 -10.43 11.52
N ALA A 178 -17.21 -10.31 12.84
CA ALA A 178 -18.53 -10.07 13.42
C ALA A 178 -19.11 -8.69 13.06
N ASP A 179 -18.24 -7.71 12.76
CA ASP A 179 -18.63 -6.39 12.27
C ASP A 179 -18.88 -6.37 10.74
N GLY A 180 -18.70 -7.49 10.04
CA GLY A 180 -18.81 -7.57 8.57
C GLY A 180 -17.65 -6.88 7.83
N ILE A 181 -16.56 -6.53 8.53
CA ILE A 181 -15.39 -5.87 7.97
C ILE A 181 -14.39 -6.93 7.50
N LEU A 182 -14.07 -6.93 6.21
CA LEU A 182 -13.07 -7.85 5.65
C LEU A 182 -11.69 -7.18 5.63
N ALA A 183 -10.66 -7.92 6.04
CA ALA A 183 -9.29 -7.43 6.07
C ALA A 183 -8.36 -8.36 5.28
N ASN A 184 -7.64 -7.80 4.29
CA ASN A 184 -6.74 -8.55 3.42
C ASN A 184 -5.39 -7.85 3.27
N THR A 185 -4.40 -8.61 2.86
CA THR A 185 -3.09 -8.12 2.49
C THR A 185 -2.87 -8.28 0.99
N VAL A 186 -2.24 -7.30 0.36
CA VAL A 186 -1.69 -7.41 -0.99
C VAL A 186 -0.17 -7.37 -0.87
N SER A 187 0.50 -8.34 -1.49
CA SER A 187 1.95 -8.49 -1.50
C SER A 187 2.49 -8.26 -2.91
N PRO A 188 2.97 -7.04 -3.23
CA PRO A 188 3.64 -6.78 -4.49
C PRO A 188 4.99 -7.50 -4.59
N GLY A 189 5.37 -7.88 -5.81
CA GLY A 189 6.72 -8.31 -6.17
C GLY A 189 7.67 -7.13 -6.39
N THR A 190 8.56 -7.27 -7.37
CA THR A 190 9.37 -6.15 -7.86
C THR A 190 8.51 -5.20 -8.69
N TYR A 191 8.48 -3.94 -8.28
CA TYR A 191 7.73 -2.88 -8.94
C TYR A 191 8.62 -1.69 -9.27
N VAL A 192 8.32 -1.00 -10.37
CA VAL A 192 8.85 0.33 -10.65
C VAL A 192 8.15 1.32 -9.72
N SER A 193 8.59 1.32 -8.47
CA SER A 193 8.13 2.23 -7.41
C SER A 193 9.02 3.47 -7.35
N ASP A 194 8.59 4.52 -6.65
CA ASP A 194 9.43 5.71 -6.43
C ASP A 194 10.78 5.36 -5.78
N GLN A 195 10.82 4.35 -4.91
CA GLN A 195 12.06 3.87 -4.32
C GLN A 195 12.97 3.21 -5.38
N MET A 196 12.39 2.42 -6.29
CA MET A 196 13.12 1.81 -7.40
C MET A 196 13.62 2.87 -8.36
N VAL A 197 12.81 3.89 -8.68
CA VAL A 197 13.24 5.01 -9.53
C VAL A 197 14.44 5.71 -8.92
N ARG A 198 14.37 6.08 -7.64
CA ARG A 198 15.53 6.69 -6.95
C ARG A 198 16.77 5.79 -6.94
N HIS A 199 16.60 4.48 -6.78
CA HIS A 199 17.70 3.53 -6.86
C HIS A 199 18.32 3.53 -8.26
N ILE A 200 17.51 3.47 -9.32
CA ILE A 200 17.97 3.51 -10.71
C ILE A 200 18.77 4.80 -10.99
N GLU A 201 18.34 5.95 -10.46
CA GLU A 201 19.05 7.23 -10.60
C GLU A 201 20.46 7.23 -9.97
N THR A 202 20.74 6.30 -9.04
CA THR A 202 22.09 6.15 -8.45
C THR A 202 23.00 5.22 -9.27
N LEU A 203 22.46 4.49 -10.24
CA LEU A 203 23.24 3.55 -11.06
C LEU A 203 24.10 4.30 -12.11
N PRO A 204 25.22 3.70 -12.54
CA PRO A 204 25.97 4.22 -13.67
C PRO A 204 25.12 4.34 -14.94
N ALA A 205 25.37 5.34 -15.76
CA ALA A 205 24.59 5.61 -16.99
C ALA A 205 24.62 4.44 -17.99
N ASP A 206 25.65 3.60 -17.95
CA ASP A 206 25.85 2.42 -18.77
C ASP A 206 25.25 1.14 -18.17
N ALA A 207 24.57 1.22 -17.02
CA ALA A 207 23.92 0.05 -16.38
C ALA A 207 22.78 -0.54 -17.23
N GLY A 208 22.29 0.17 -18.25
CA GLY A 208 21.26 -0.33 -19.16
C GLY A 208 19.92 -0.56 -18.50
N VAL A 209 19.61 0.18 -17.42
CA VAL A 209 18.37 0.11 -16.66
C VAL A 209 17.59 1.42 -16.77
N SER A 210 16.30 1.35 -17.07
CA SER A 210 15.42 2.50 -17.15
C SER A 210 14.12 2.24 -16.42
N ALA A 211 13.63 3.22 -15.66
CA ALA A 211 12.32 3.15 -15.03
C ALA A 211 11.16 3.06 -16.05
N ASP A 212 11.37 3.54 -17.27
CA ASP A 212 10.41 3.46 -18.36
C ASP A 212 10.40 2.10 -19.07
N ASP A 213 11.37 1.23 -18.76
CA ASP A 213 11.45 -0.15 -19.25
C ASP A 213 11.41 -1.16 -18.09
N PRO A 214 10.22 -1.60 -17.65
CA PRO A 214 10.06 -2.59 -16.57
C PRO A 214 10.80 -3.91 -16.82
N THR A 215 11.09 -4.26 -18.09
CA THR A 215 11.87 -5.46 -18.43
C THR A 215 13.33 -5.26 -18.06
N SER A 216 13.91 -4.09 -18.36
CA SER A 216 15.28 -3.78 -17.95
C SER A 216 15.46 -3.76 -16.43
N VAL A 217 14.45 -3.25 -15.71
CA VAL A 217 14.41 -3.27 -14.23
C VAL A 217 14.42 -4.71 -13.71
N MET A 218 13.57 -5.59 -14.27
CA MET A 218 13.51 -6.99 -13.82
C MET A 218 14.79 -7.75 -14.13
N ARG A 219 15.41 -7.51 -15.29
CA ARG A 219 16.71 -8.08 -15.65
C ARG A 219 17.77 -7.68 -14.62
N TYR A 220 17.90 -6.41 -14.29
CA TYR A 220 18.82 -5.90 -13.27
C TYR A 220 18.58 -6.56 -11.92
N ILE A 221 17.34 -6.60 -11.45
CA ILE A 221 16.99 -7.22 -10.17
C ILE A 221 17.30 -8.72 -10.17
N SER A 222 17.10 -9.40 -11.30
CA SER A 222 17.43 -10.81 -11.44
C SER A 222 18.94 -11.08 -11.37
N GLU A 223 19.73 -10.26 -12.05
CA GLU A 223 21.19 -10.41 -12.09
C GLU A 223 21.85 -10.08 -10.76
N PHE A 224 21.40 -9.04 -10.06
CA PHE A 224 22.07 -8.57 -8.85
C PHE A 224 21.47 -9.09 -7.54
N PHE A 225 20.19 -9.44 -7.52
CA PHE A 225 19.50 -9.87 -6.29
C PHE A 225 18.91 -11.28 -6.38
N GLY A 226 19.05 -11.99 -7.49
CA GLY A 226 18.57 -13.36 -7.67
C GLY A 226 17.04 -13.50 -7.64
N VAL A 227 16.30 -12.40 -7.86
CA VAL A 227 14.83 -12.38 -7.87
C VAL A 227 14.34 -12.40 -9.30
N ARG A 228 13.38 -13.27 -9.61
CA ARG A 228 12.79 -13.37 -10.95
C ARG A 228 11.28 -13.28 -10.89
N ALA A 229 10.68 -12.55 -11.83
CA ALA A 229 9.26 -12.64 -12.14
C ALA A 229 9.07 -13.46 -13.43
N ASP A 230 8.17 -14.46 -13.39
CA ASP A 230 7.94 -15.34 -14.55
C ASP A 230 7.34 -14.58 -15.75
N LEU A 231 6.66 -13.45 -15.51
CA LEU A 231 6.22 -12.53 -16.58
C LEU A 231 7.36 -11.75 -17.24
N GLY A 232 8.63 -11.91 -16.79
CA GLY A 232 9.83 -11.32 -17.39
C GLY A 232 9.95 -9.80 -17.25
N ARG A 233 9.09 -9.14 -16.47
CA ARG A 233 9.13 -7.70 -16.23
C ARG A 233 8.82 -7.36 -14.76
N ALA A 234 9.28 -6.22 -14.31
CA ALA A 234 8.78 -5.62 -13.08
C ALA A 234 7.31 -5.19 -13.25
N GLY A 235 6.56 -5.16 -12.15
CA GLY A 235 5.23 -4.55 -12.13
C GLY A 235 5.33 -3.03 -12.21
N ILE A 236 4.26 -2.41 -12.69
CA ILE A 236 4.05 -0.96 -12.64
C ILE A 236 2.85 -0.66 -11.72
N PRO A 237 2.74 0.55 -11.15
CA PRO A 237 1.66 0.88 -10.22
C PRO A 237 0.25 0.56 -10.73
N SER A 238 0.01 0.70 -12.03
CA SER A 238 -1.29 0.35 -12.65
C SER A 238 -1.60 -1.15 -12.69
N ASP A 239 -0.62 -2.04 -12.49
CA ASP A 239 -0.89 -3.49 -12.40
C ASP A 239 -1.54 -3.87 -11.07
N ILE A 240 -1.25 -3.14 -9.98
CA ILE A 240 -1.71 -3.49 -8.64
C ILE A 240 -2.97 -2.71 -8.21
N GLY A 241 -3.17 -1.50 -8.74
CA GLY A 241 -4.32 -0.66 -8.42
C GLY A 241 -5.66 -1.38 -8.51
N PRO A 242 -5.98 -2.06 -9.63
CA PRO A 242 -7.23 -2.81 -9.79
C PRO A 242 -7.43 -3.94 -8.78
N VAL A 243 -6.35 -4.63 -8.37
CA VAL A 243 -6.43 -5.71 -7.36
C VAL A 243 -6.75 -5.14 -5.98
N ILE A 244 -6.11 -4.03 -5.60
CA ILE A 244 -6.42 -3.32 -4.36
C ILE A 244 -7.87 -2.85 -4.38
N CYS A 245 -8.30 -2.25 -5.48
CA CYS A 245 -9.64 -1.73 -5.68
C CYS A 245 -10.69 -2.84 -5.53
N PHE A 246 -10.49 -4.01 -6.15
CA PHE A 246 -11.38 -5.17 -5.99
C PHE A 246 -11.47 -5.65 -4.54
N LEU A 247 -10.33 -5.86 -3.87
CA LEU A 247 -10.31 -6.34 -2.48
C LEU A 247 -10.94 -5.34 -1.51
N ALA A 248 -10.87 -4.06 -1.81
CA ALA A 248 -11.43 -2.96 -1.04
C ALA A 248 -12.85 -2.56 -1.49
N SER A 249 -13.51 -3.29 -2.38
CA SER A 249 -14.81 -2.96 -2.95
C SER A 249 -15.97 -3.71 -2.30
N ALA A 250 -17.20 -3.28 -2.57
CA ALA A 250 -18.41 -3.98 -2.18
C ALA A 250 -18.52 -5.38 -2.83
N ARG A 251 -17.85 -5.62 -3.94
CA ARG A 251 -17.84 -6.93 -4.64
C ARG A 251 -17.00 -7.99 -3.96
N ASN A 252 -16.05 -7.61 -3.12
CA ASN A 252 -15.38 -8.55 -2.24
C ASN A 252 -16.30 -8.89 -1.06
N THR A 253 -17.00 -10.00 -1.12
CA THR A 253 -17.96 -10.42 -0.09
C THR A 253 -17.47 -11.60 0.74
N TYR A 254 -16.38 -12.30 0.31
CA TYR A 254 -15.98 -13.56 0.95
C TYR A 254 -14.46 -13.75 1.08
N THR A 255 -13.66 -12.81 0.57
CA THR A 255 -12.20 -12.86 0.73
C THR A 255 -11.80 -12.04 1.95
N THR A 256 -11.35 -12.72 3.02
CA THR A 256 -10.82 -12.08 4.23
C THR A 256 -9.67 -12.89 4.82
N GLY A 257 -8.69 -12.22 5.42
CA GLY A 257 -7.49 -12.85 5.97
C GLY A 257 -6.55 -13.44 4.92
N ALA A 258 -6.75 -13.10 3.66
CA ALA A 258 -5.89 -13.53 2.56
C ALA A 258 -4.65 -12.66 2.44
N ASN A 259 -3.55 -13.26 1.96
CA ASN A 259 -2.39 -12.55 1.44
C ASN A 259 -2.33 -12.78 -0.07
N VAL A 260 -2.73 -11.78 -0.84
CA VAL A 260 -2.84 -11.86 -2.31
C VAL A 260 -1.54 -11.36 -2.95
N ASN A 261 -0.84 -12.24 -3.64
CA ASN A 261 0.35 -11.88 -4.37
C ASN A 261 0.00 -11.21 -5.70
N VAL A 262 0.66 -10.08 -5.96
CA VAL A 262 0.61 -9.39 -7.25
C VAL A 262 2.07 -9.17 -7.65
N ASP A 263 2.71 -10.21 -8.13
CA ASP A 263 4.17 -10.30 -8.20
C ASP A 263 4.71 -10.85 -9.53
N GLY A 264 3.82 -11.05 -10.52
CA GLY A 264 4.23 -11.55 -11.82
C GLY A 264 4.80 -12.98 -11.79
N GLY A 265 4.42 -13.79 -10.78
CA GLY A 265 4.98 -15.12 -10.55
C GLY A 265 6.38 -15.08 -9.96
N SER A 266 6.68 -14.05 -9.15
CA SER A 266 8.01 -13.91 -8.54
C SER A 266 8.33 -15.04 -7.58
N ASN A 267 9.49 -15.62 -7.78
CA ASN A 267 10.09 -16.60 -6.88
C ASN A 267 11.49 -16.15 -6.49
N PHE A 268 11.80 -16.26 -5.21
CA PHE A 268 13.19 -16.27 -4.79
C PHE A 268 13.71 -17.70 -5.01
N PHE A 269 14.75 -17.83 -5.76
CA PHE A 269 15.52 -19.09 -5.81
C PHE A 269 16.48 -19.07 -4.63
N ALA A 270 16.24 -20.00 -3.71
CA ALA A 270 17.28 -20.38 -2.77
C ALA A 270 18.28 -21.29 -3.47
#